data_333efa570befa75aadcd696cd2cb45f2
#
_entry.id   333efa570befa75aadcd696cd2cb45f2
#
_cell.length_a   1.000
_cell.length_b   1.000
_cell.length_c   1.000
_cell.angle_alpha   90.00
_cell.angle_beta   90.00
_cell.angle_gamma   90.00
#
_symmetry.space_group_name_H-M   'P 1'
#
loop_
_entity.id
_entity.type
_entity.pdbx_description
1 polymer ?
#
loop_
_entity_poly.entity_id
_entity_poly.type
_entity_poly.pdbx_seq_one_letter_code
_entity_poly.pdbx_strand_id
1 'polypeptide(L)'
;MRFHLVDRILEWEPAKSVRARKVCSQGEEFWVGEGDDLVMPPPLVLESFCQAGTWLVMLTTDTRKRAALLSIGSVEFLADVRPGDVIELLGQVESMNDEVAVLSGTATVDGTTVMEAKDVMCALIDVETLAPLDDTKRLQGVMWRG
;
A
#
# COMPACT_ATOMS: atom_id res chain seq x y z
N MET A 1 -1.28 -15.46 9.38
CA MET A 1 -1.94 -15.11 8.11
C MET A 1 -1.23 -13.93 7.47
N ARG A 2 -0.79 -14.08 6.26
CA ARG A 2 -0.24 -12.96 5.52
C ARG A 2 -1.39 -12.14 4.95
N PHE A 3 -1.47 -10.89 5.33
CA PHE A 3 -2.54 -10.01 4.94
C PHE A 3 -2.08 -9.17 3.74
N HIS A 4 -2.48 -9.59 2.54
CA HIS A 4 -2.14 -8.91 1.29
C HIS A 4 -3.35 -8.16 0.76
N LEU A 5 -3.26 -6.84 0.72
CA LEU A 5 -4.32 -5.99 0.20
C LEU A 5 -4.04 -5.50 -1.22
N VAL A 6 -2.77 -5.24 -1.55
CA VAL A 6 -2.39 -4.80 -2.90
C VAL A 6 -2.40 -5.99 -3.86
N ASP A 7 -3.15 -5.88 -4.95
CA ASP A 7 -3.24 -6.94 -5.95
C ASP A 7 -2.21 -6.79 -7.07
N ARG A 8 -1.83 -5.55 -7.39
CA ARG A 8 -0.89 -5.29 -8.48
C ARG A 8 -0.20 -3.95 -8.35
N ILE A 9 1.08 -3.92 -8.70
CA ILE A 9 1.82 -2.69 -8.95
C ILE A 9 1.65 -2.33 -10.43
N LEU A 10 1.15 -1.14 -10.71
CA LEU A 10 0.87 -0.67 -12.07
C LEU A 10 2.04 0.11 -12.66
N GLU A 11 2.65 0.98 -11.86
CA GLU A 11 3.81 1.77 -12.21
C GLU A 11 4.64 2.07 -10.97
N TRP A 12 5.93 2.26 -11.15
CA TRP A 12 6.79 2.73 -10.08
C TRP A 12 8.04 3.41 -10.63
N GLU A 13 8.57 4.36 -9.86
CA GLU A 13 9.87 4.99 -10.12
C GLU A 13 10.72 4.87 -8.87
N PRO A 14 11.99 4.42 -8.98
CA PRO A 14 12.85 4.22 -7.81
C PRO A 14 12.94 5.47 -6.94
N ALA A 15 12.68 5.33 -5.64
CA ALA A 15 12.72 6.38 -4.63
C ALA A 15 11.84 7.61 -4.96
N LYS A 16 10.83 7.47 -5.83
CA LYS A 16 9.95 8.58 -6.24
C LYS A 16 8.48 8.29 -6.06
N SER A 17 7.95 7.26 -6.72
CA SER A 17 6.50 7.04 -6.74
C SER A 17 6.12 5.59 -6.99
N VAL A 18 4.90 5.26 -6.59
CA VAL A 18 4.27 3.98 -6.86
C VAL A 18 2.79 4.22 -7.17
N ARG A 19 2.29 3.48 -8.17
CA ARG A 19 0.87 3.38 -8.45
C ARG A 19 0.48 1.91 -8.41
N ALA A 20 -0.51 1.59 -7.58
CA ALA A 20 -0.92 0.21 -7.33
C ALA A 20 -2.43 0.09 -7.33
N ARG A 21 -2.92 -1.14 -7.35
CA ARG A 21 -4.34 -1.44 -7.41
C ARG A 21 -4.74 -2.48 -6.38
N LYS A 22 -5.89 -2.25 -5.74
CA LYS A 22 -6.60 -3.21 -4.90
C LYS A 22 -8.00 -3.42 -5.49
N VAL A 23 -8.33 -4.65 -5.84
CA VAL A 23 -9.68 -5.04 -6.23
C VAL A 23 -10.46 -5.47 -4.98
N CYS A 24 -11.58 -4.82 -4.72
CA CYS A 24 -12.39 -5.09 -3.53
C CYS A 24 -13.50 -6.09 -3.88
N SER A 25 -13.19 -7.38 -3.73
CA SER A 25 -14.14 -8.46 -3.99
C SER A 25 -15.20 -8.54 -2.90
N GLN A 26 -16.44 -8.84 -3.31
CA GLN A 26 -17.53 -9.09 -2.37
C GLN A 26 -17.26 -10.29 -1.45
N GLY A 27 -16.44 -11.24 -1.88
CA GLY A 27 -16.08 -12.42 -1.09
C GLY A 27 -15.04 -12.19 0.00
N GLU A 28 -14.49 -10.99 0.13
CA GLU A 28 -13.53 -10.69 1.20
C GLU A 28 -14.23 -10.61 2.57
N GLU A 29 -13.47 -10.95 3.63
CA GLU A 29 -14.04 -11.09 4.98
C GLU A 29 -14.06 -9.80 5.79
N PHE A 30 -13.46 -8.72 5.28
CA PHE A 30 -13.28 -7.49 6.07
C PHE A 30 -14.48 -6.52 6.05
N TRP A 31 -15.51 -6.79 5.26
CA TRP A 31 -16.64 -5.88 5.12
C TRP A 31 -17.38 -5.66 6.45
N VAL A 32 -17.77 -4.41 6.69
CA VAL A 32 -18.56 -4.00 7.87
C VAL A 32 -19.89 -3.43 7.38
N GLY A 33 -20.96 -3.75 8.08
CA GLY A 33 -22.32 -3.34 7.72
C GLY A 33 -23.18 -4.51 7.30
N GLU A 34 -24.37 -4.23 6.82
CA GLU A 34 -25.35 -5.23 6.41
C GLU A 34 -25.94 -4.90 5.03
N GLY A 35 -26.24 -5.95 4.26
CA GLY A 35 -26.91 -5.82 2.96
C GLY A 35 -26.15 -4.93 1.99
N ASP A 36 -26.80 -3.87 1.52
CA ASP A 36 -26.24 -2.93 0.56
C ASP A 36 -25.34 -1.86 1.20
N ASP A 37 -25.22 -1.85 2.54
CA ASP A 37 -24.44 -0.87 3.29
C ASP A 37 -23.04 -1.38 3.69
N LEU A 38 -22.55 -2.42 3.04
CA LEU A 38 -21.21 -2.94 3.31
C LEU A 38 -20.13 -1.92 2.90
N VAL A 39 -19.20 -1.64 3.82
CA VAL A 39 -18.06 -0.76 3.57
C VAL A 39 -16.77 -1.40 4.06
N MET A 40 -15.68 -1.07 3.38
CA MET A 40 -14.34 -1.44 3.82
C MET A 40 -13.95 -0.58 5.03
N PRO A 41 -13.49 -1.17 6.15
CA PRO A 41 -13.02 -0.37 7.28
C PRO A 41 -11.96 0.62 6.83
N PRO A 42 -12.07 1.92 7.18
CA PRO A 42 -11.10 2.92 6.77
C PRO A 42 -9.64 2.58 7.08
N PRO A 43 -9.30 1.98 8.24
CA PRO A 43 -7.91 1.57 8.49
C PRO A 43 -7.35 0.59 7.45
N LEU A 44 -8.19 -0.21 6.80
CA LEU A 44 -7.73 -1.13 5.76
C LEU A 44 -7.45 -0.43 4.44
N VAL A 45 -8.11 0.68 4.14
CA VAL A 45 -7.76 1.55 3.00
C VAL A 45 -6.38 2.13 3.23
N LEU A 46 -6.11 2.63 4.42
CA LEU A 46 -4.79 3.14 4.81
C LEU A 46 -3.73 2.04 4.75
N GLU A 47 -4.03 0.84 5.25
CA GLU A 47 -3.12 -0.30 5.20
C GLU A 47 -2.77 -0.67 3.76
N SER A 48 -3.74 -0.62 2.84
CA SER A 48 -3.49 -0.86 1.42
C SER A 48 -2.48 0.15 0.86
N PHE A 49 -2.61 1.42 1.21
CA PHE A 49 -1.67 2.46 0.84
C PHE A 49 -0.27 2.19 1.42
N CYS A 50 -0.19 1.83 2.69
CA CYS A 50 1.08 1.51 3.35
C CYS A 50 1.76 0.31 2.70
N GLN A 51 1.00 -0.70 2.30
CA GLN A 51 1.54 -1.86 1.57
C GLN A 51 2.09 -1.47 0.20
N ALA A 52 1.41 -0.58 -0.53
CA ALA A 52 1.94 -0.07 -1.80
C ALA A 52 3.28 0.66 -1.57
N GLY A 53 3.38 1.46 -0.52
CA GLY A 53 4.62 2.11 -0.13
C GLY A 53 5.73 1.12 0.22
N THR A 54 5.41 0.06 0.93
CA THR A 54 6.34 -1.04 1.24
C THR A 54 6.87 -1.70 -0.04
N TRP A 55 6.01 -1.96 -1.02
CA TRP A 55 6.43 -2.50 -2.30
C TRP A 55 7.37 -1.55 -3.05
N LEU A 56 7.11 -0.24 -3.00
CA LEU A 56 8.02 0.74 -3.59
C LEU A 56 9.42 0.68 -2.94
N VAL A 57 9.48 0.57 -1.62
CA VAL A 57 10.75 0.41 -0.89
C VAL A 57 11.47 -0.86 -1.34
N MET A 58 10.76 -1.97 -1.41
CA MET A 58 11.35 -3.24 -1.84
C MET A 58 11.84 -3.19 -3.28
N LEU A 59 11.07 -2.62 -4.20
CA LEU A 59 11.47 -2.46 -5.60
C LEU A 59 12.67 -1.52 -5.74
N THR A 60 12.68 -0.41 -5.01
CA THR A 60 13.78 0.56 -5.03
C THR A 60 15.09 -0.05 -4.55
N THR A 61 15.03 -0.92 -3.54
CA THR A 61 16.22 -1.50 -2.89
C THR A 61 16.57 -2.90 -3.37
N ASP A 62 15.95 -3.37 -4.46
CA ASP A 62 16.11 -4.74 -4.97
C ASP A 62 15.87 -5.78 -3.87
N THR A 63 14.76 -5.64 -3.17
CA THR A 63 14.30 -6.49 -2.06
C THR A 63 15.17 -6.52 -0.81
N ARG A 64 16.13 -5.62 -0.68
CA ARG A 64 17.03 -5.56 0.50
C ARG A 64 16.38 -4.97 1.74
N LYS A 65 15.44 -4.05 1.55
CA LYS A 65 14.77 -3.33 2.64
C LYS A 65 13.28 -3.53 2.59
N ARG A 66 12.66 -3.53 3.77
CA ARG A 66 11.21 -3.41 3.96
C ARG A 66 10.92 -2.17 4.79
N ALA A 67 9.68 -1.68 4.69
CA ALA A 67 9.24 -0.54 5.46
C ALA A 67 8.43 -1.00 6.68
N ALA A 68 8.74 -0.41 7.83
CA ALA A 68 7.95 -0.55 9.04
C ALA A 68 7.41 0.82 9.41
N LEU A 69 6.09 0.93 9.59
CA LEU A 69 5.43 2.20 9.91
C LEU A 69 5.91 2.74 11.25
N LEU A 70 6.35 4.00 11.27
CA LEU A 70 6.72 4.72 12.48
C LEU A 70 5.66 5.73 12.91
N SER A 71 5.19 6.55 11.96
CA SER A 71 4.22 7.59 12.25
C SER A 71 3.48 8.04 11.00
N ILE A 72 2.33 8.67 11.19
CA ILE A 72 1.52 9.26 10.14
C ILE A 72 1.27 10.71 10.53
N GLY A 73 1.62 11.66 9.66
CA GLY A 73 1.37 13.08 9.89
C GLY A 73 -0.12 13.39 9.89
N SER A 74 -0.82 13.00 8.84
CA SER A 74 -2.28 13.10 8.78
C SER A 74 -2.87 12.09 7.80
N VAL A 75 -4.11 11.69 8.06
CA VAL A 75 -4.91 10.89 7.14
C VAL A 75 -6.35 11.37 7.19
N GLU A 76 -6.95 11.53 6.02
CA GLU A 76 -8.37 11.86 5.88
C GLU A 76 -9.07 10.79 5.06
N PHE A 77 -10.18 10.30 5.57
CA PHE A 77 -11.06 9.37 4.87
C PHE A 77 -12.24 10.17 4.33
N LEU A 78 -12.34 10.28 3.00
CA LEU A 78 -13.24 11.22 2.33
C LEU A 78 -14.50 10.57 1.78
N ALA A 79 -14.47 9.24 1.53
CA ALA A 79 -15.61 8.51 1.01
C ALA A 79 -15.47 7.03 1.34
N ASP A 80 -16.59 6.32 1.29
CA ASP A 80 -16.64 4.88 1.55
C ASP A 80 -16.14 4.07 0.36
N VAL A 81 -15.51 2.94 0.66
CA VAL A 81 -15.15 1.92 -0.32
C VAL A 81 -16.10 0.74 -0.15
N ARG A 82 -16.69 0.28 -1.24
CA ARG A 82 -17.75 -0.73 -1.26
C ARG A 82 -17.35 -1.97 -2.06
N PRO A 83 -18.03 -3.11 -1.85
CA PRO A 83 -17.77 -4.30 -2.66
C PRO A 83 -17.91 -4.00 -4.16
N GLY A 84 -16.96 -4.46 -4.95
CA GLY A 84 -16.88 -4.21 -6.39
C GLY A 84 -16.02 -3.02 -6.77
N ASP A 85 -15.65 -2.16 -5.82
CA ASP A 85 -14.76 -1.04 -6.09
C ASP A 85 -13.34 -1.52 -6.37
N VAL A 86 -12.65 -0.76 -7.21
CA VAL A 86 -11.21 -0.93 -7.46
C VAL A 86 -10.52 0.32 -6.92
N ILE A 87 -9.69 0.14 -5.92
CA ILE A 87 -8.91 1.23 -5.33
C ILE A 87 -7.63 1.38 -6.14
N GLU A 88 -7.36 2.59 -6.62
CA GLU A 88 -6.05 2.98 -7.14
C GLU A 88 -5.29 3.70 -6.02
N LEU A 89 -4.10 3.20 -5.73
CA LEU A 89 -3.22 3.70 -4.68
C LEU A 89 -2.07 4.45 -5.33
N LEU A 90 -1.90 5.71 -5.00
CA LEU A 90 -0.83 6.56 -5.51
C LEU A 90 0.02 7.05 -4.35
N GLY A 91 1.27 6.64 -4.30
CA GLY A 91 2.24 7.06 -3.30
C GLY A 91 3.38 7.85 -3.92
N GLN A 92 3.79 8.93 -3.25
CA GLN A 92 4.92 9.76 -3.65
C GLN A 92 5.89 9.89 -2.49
N VAL A 93 7.18 9.73 -2.78
CA VAL A 93 8.24 9.88 -1.78
C VAL A 93 8.54 11.36 -1.58
N GLU A 94 8.38 11.83 -0.34
CA GLU A 94 8.78 13.17 0.08
C GLU A 94 10.28 13.21 0.38
N SER A 95 10.76 12.18 1.07
CA SER A 95 12.19 12.01 1.35
C SER A 95 12.51 10.53 1.58
N MET A 96 13.72 10.14 1.26
CA MET A 96 14.18 8.76 1.47
C MET A 96 15.68 8.71 1.60
N ASN A 97 16.17 7.98 2.60
CA ASN A 97 17.57 7.60 2.76
C ASN A 97 17.65 6.12 3.11
N ASP A 98 18.81 5.62 3.56
CA ASP A 98 18.99 4.20 3.87
C ASP A 98 18.23 3.71 5.10
N GLU A 99 17.75 4.62 5.94
CA GLU A 99 17.14 4.29 7.23
C GLU A 99 15.66 4.66 7.32
N VAL A 100 15.22 5.71 6.61
CA VAL A 100 13.87 6.27 6.72
C VAL A 100 13.35 6.69 5.36
N ALA A 101 12.06 6.46 5.14
CA ALA A 101 11.32 7.01 4.01
C ALA A 101 10.06 7.72 4.51
N VAL A 102 9.72 8.84 3.87
CA VAL A 102 8.48 9.57 4.11
C VAL A 102 7.70 9.62 2.80
N LEU A 103 6.47 9.15 2.83
CA LEU A 103 5.59 9.09 1.67
C LEU A 103 4.28 9.84 1.96
N SER A 104 3.72 10.41 0.90
CA SER A 104 2.37 10.96 0.92
C SER A 104 1.62 10.47 -0.30
N GLY A 105 0.29 10.46 -0.25
CA GLY A 105 -0.48 10.04 -1.42
C GLY A 105 -1.95 9.87 -1.16
N THR A 106 -2.60 9.17 -2.08
CA THR A 106 -4.05 9.06 -2.13
C THR A 106 -4.50 7.64 -2.46
N ALA A 107 -5.74 7.34 -2.08
CA ALA A 107 -6.50 6.22 -2.60
C ALA A 107 -7.71 6.78 -3.35
N THR A 108 -7.97 6.30 -4.55
CA THR A 108 -9.09 6.74 -5.39
C THR A 108 -9.91 5.56 -5.88
N VAL A 109 -11.21 5.80 -6.09
CA VAL A 109 -12.12 4.85 -6.74
C VAL A 109 -12.82 5.61 -7.85
N ASP A 110 -12.68 5.14 -9.09
CA ASP A 110 -13.26 5.78 -10.28
C ASP A 110 -12.96 7.29 -10.35
N GLY A 111 -11.73 7.68 -10.02
CA GLY A 111 -11.30 9.06 -10.05
C GLY A 111 -11.69 9.89 -8.82
N THR A 112 -12.49 9.36 -7.91
CA THR A 112 -12.88 10.04 -6.67
C THR A 112 -11.92 9.68 -5.56
N THR A 113 -11.32 10.67 -4.90
CA THR A 113 -10.42 10.45 -3.77
C THR A 113 -11.22 9.95 -2.56
N VAL A 114 -10.89 8.78 -2.07
CA VAL A 114 -11.52 8.17 -0.89
C VAL A 114 -10.66 8.31 0.37
N MET A 115 -9.35 8.48 0.20
CA MET A 115 -8.41 8.69 1.31
C MET A 115 -7.26 9.56 0.84
N GLU A 116 -6.77 10.41 1.73
CA GLU A 116 -5.56 11.19 1.55
C GLU A 116 -4.66 11.03 2.76
N ALA A 117 -3.39 10.64 2.56
CA ALA A 117 -2.41 10.46 3.62
C ALA A 117 -1.20 11.35 3.38
N LYS A 118 -0.70 11.99 4.45
CA LYS A 118 0.45 12.87 4.39
C LYS A 118 1.49 12.50 5.44
N ASP A 119 2.74 12.59 5.06
CA ASP A 119 3.90 12.39 5.93
C ASP A 119 3.85 11.04 6.64
N VAL A 120 3.64 9.98 5.87
CA VAL A 120 3.72 8.60 6.36
C VAL A 120 5.18 8.22 6.47
N MET A 121 5.69 8.16 7.69
CA MET A 121 7.10 7.87 7.97
C MET A 121 7.31 6.39 8.26
N CYS A 122 8.29 5.80 7.58
CA CYS A 122 8.64 4.39 7.71
C CYS A 122 10.13 4.21 8.00
N ALA A 123 10.45 3.28 8.90
CA ALA A 123 11.82 2.78 9.05
C ALA A 123 12.12 1.75 7.96
N LEU A 124 13.32 1.80 7.39
CA LEU A 124 13.78 0.83 6.42
C LEU A 124 14.60 -0.25 7.13
N ILE A 125 14.12 -1.49 7.07
CA ILE A 125 14.67 -2.62 7.82
C ILE A 125 15.22 -3.65 6.84
N ASP A 126 16.40 -4.19 7.13
CA ASP A 126 17.02 -5.22 6.29
C ASP A 126 16.17 -6.49 6.25
N VAL A 127 15.84 -6.94 5.05
CA VAL A 127 15.01 -8.12 4.81
C VAL A 127 15.66 -9.39 5.37
N GLU A 128 16.97 -9.47 5.38
CA GLU A 128 17.71 -10.64 5.91
C GLU A 128 17.39 -10.92 7.38
N THR A 129 16.95 -9.91 8.14
CA THR A 129 16.55 -10.08 9.54
C THR A 129 15.08 -10.45 9.71
N LEU A 130 14.26 -10.38 8.64
CA LEU A 130 12.81 -10.55 8.70
C LEU A 130 12.31 -11.82 7.99
N ALA A 131 12.84 -12.12 6.80
CA ALA A 131 12.40 -13.23 5.97
C ALA A 131 13.48 -13.63 4.96
N PRO A 132 13.46 -14.89 4.44
CA PRO A 132 14.38 -15.29 3.38
C PRO A 132 14.25 -14.40 2.15
N LEU A 133 15.39 -13.99 1.59
CA LEU A 133 15.45 -13.10 0.43
C LEU A 133 14.77 -13.71 -0.80
N ASP A 134 14.90 -15.02 -1.00
CA ASP A 134 14.31 -15.73 -2.14
C ASP A 134 12.78 -15.67 -2.12
N ASP A 135 12.14 -15.79 -0.96
CA ASP A 135 10.69 -15.66 -0.82
C ASP A 135 10.22 -14.26 -1.16
N THR A 136 10.98 -13.23 -0.75
CA THR A 136 10.66 -11.84 -1.06
C THR A 136 10.75 -11.57 -2.56
N LYS A 137 11.79 -12.08 -3.22
CA LYS A 137 11.96 -11.95 -4.68
C LYS A 137 10.85 -12.66 -5.46
N ARG A 138 10.42 -13.82 -4.99
CA ARG A 138 9.31 -14.54 -5.61
C ARG A 138 8.01 -13.73 -5.53
N LEU A 139 7.71 -13.14 -4.38
CA LEU A 139 6.53 -12.28 -4.20
C LEU A 139 6.60 -11.05 -5.10
N GLN A 140 7.77 -10.44 -5.22
CA GLN A 140 7.99 -9.32 -6.12
C GLN A 140 7.64 -9.68 -7.56
N GLY A 141 8.07 -10.85 -8.02
CA GLY A 141 7.77 -11.32 -9.38
C GLY A 141 6.27 -11.55 -9.62
N VAL A 142 5.50 -11.89 -8.59
CA VAL A 142 4.04 -12.00 -8.66
C VAL A 142 3.37 -10.64 -8.68
N MET A 143 3.85 -9.69 -7.88
CA MET A 143 3.25 -8.36 -7.72
C MET A 143 3.59 -7.41 -8.86
N TRP A 144 4.79 -7.49 -9.40
CA TRP A 144 5.26 -6.67 -10.51
C TRP A 144 5.43 -7.51 -11.77
N ARG A 145 4.52 -7.36 -12.71
CA ARG A 145 4.57 -7.99 -14.04
C ARG A 145 4.67 -6.88 -15.08
N GLY A 146 5.85 -6.29 -15.09
CA GLY A 146 6.18 -5.19 -15.98
C GLY A 146 6.07 -5.52 -17.47
#